data_85c2bd066af07da264db66220103d71c
#
_entry.id   85c2bd066af07da264db66220103d71c
#
_cell.length_a   1.000
_cell.length_b   1.000
_cell.length_c   1.000
_cell.angle_alpha   90.00
_cell.angle_beta   90.00
_cell.angle_gamma   90.00
#
_symmetry.space_group_name_H-M   'P 1'
#
loop_
_entity.id
_entity.type
_entity.pdbx_description
1 polymer ?
#
loop_
_entity_poly.entity_id
_entity_poly.type
_entity_poly.pdbx_seq_one_letter_code
_entity_poly.pdbx_strand_id
1 'polypeptide(L)'
;MLAISIYVSASLYTIALGLILSKQQQTPALFKVVWSTACLFAAVHAYLALSDVHQWNHQHAFDHIANETERVLGFRFGYGVYFNYLFVIVWIADVIWLWSSPESYQNRSNRLSSAFHLFLILIMVNGAVVFRDGLPRYLGIVVIASILVTWWRCKPSN
;
A
#
# COMPACT_ATOMS: atom_id res chain seq x y z
N MET A 1 -10.75 -9.83 -10.78
CA MET A 1 -9.38 -9.33 -10.96
C MET A 1 -9.02 -8.21 -9.97
N LEU A 2 -9.86 -7.21 -9.77
CA LEU A 2 -9.60 -6.07 -8.88
C LEU A 2 -9.19 -6.46 -7.45
N ALA A 3 -9.91 -7.36 -6.79
CA ALA A 3 -9.57 -7.79 -5.43
C ALA A 3 -8.25 -8.57 -5.35
N ILE A 4 -7.96 -9.39 -6.36
CA ILE A 4 -6.73 -10.21 -6.38
C ILE A 4 -5.49 -9.33 -6.44
N SER A 5 -5.50 -8.28 -7.28
CA SER A 5 -4.33 -7.40 -7.44
C SER A 5 -3.91 -6.73 -6.14
N ILE A 6 -4.85 -6.25 -5.33
CA ILE A 6 -4.50 -5.60 -4.05
C ILE A 6 -4.01 -6.62 -3.01
N TYR A 7 -4.58 -7.84 -2.95
CA TYR A 7 -4.09 -8.86 -2.02
C TYR A 7 -2.69 -9.36 -2.40
N VAL A 8 -2.40 -9.51 -3.70
CA VAL A 8 -1.05 -9.85 -4.18
C VAL A 8 -0.07 -8.74 -3.81
N SER A 9 -0.43 -7.46 -4.05
CA SER A 9 0.39 -6.31 -3.67
C SER A 9 0.70 -6.31 -2.16
N ALA A 10 -0.32 -6.46 -1.31
CA ALA A 10 -0.16 -6.44 0.14
C ALA A 10 0.66 -7.64 0.67
N SER A 11 0.51 -8.82 0.04
CA SER A 11 1.32 -10.00 0.39
C SER A 11 2.79 -9.80 0.03
N LEU A 12 3.07 -9.27 -1.16
CA LEU A 12 4.43 -8.93 -1.59
C LEU A 12 5.04 -7.81 -0.73
N TYR A 13 4.24 -6.82 -0.32
CA TYR A 13 4.66 -5.80 0.64
C TYR A 13 5.12 -6.44 1.95
N THR A 14 4.37 -7.42 2.49
CA THR A 14 4.73 -8.14 3.71
C THR A 14 6.05 -8.90 3.55
N ILE A 15 6.23 -9.57 2.41
CA ILE A 15 7.48 -10.27 2.09
C ILE A 15 8.66 -9.28 2.01
N ALA A 16 8.48 -8.12 1.33
CA ALA A 16 9.50 -7.09 1.23
C ALA A 16 9.92 -6.55 2.61
N LEU A 17 8.95 -6.30 3.50
CA LEU A 17 9.24 -5.94 4.89
C LEU A 17 10.04 -7.04 5.60
N GLY A 18 9.68 -8.30 5.46
CA GLY A 18 10.41 -9.43 6.03
C GLY A 18 11.86 -9.49 5.54
N LEU A 19 12.11 -9.20 4.25
CA LEU A 19 13.47 -9.14 3.69
C LEU A 19 14.31 -7.99 4.29
N ILE A 20 13.71 -6.82 4.49
CA ILE A 20 14.38 -5.69 5.18
C ILE A 20 14.82 -6.09 6.59
N LEU A 21 14.03 -6.92 7.28
CA LEU A 21 14.18 -7.23 8.70
C LEU A 21 15.11 -8.36 9.01
N SER A 22 15.18 -9.35 8.08
CA SER A 22 16.01 -10.54 8.27
C SER A 22 17.52 -10.28 8.24
N LYS A 23 17.94 -9.00 8.18
CA LYS A 23 19.36 -8.59 7.94
C LYS A 23 20.00 -9.31 6.71
N GLN A 24 19.18 -10.05 5.97
CA GLN A 24 19.54 -10.59 4.66
C GLN A 24 19.56 -9.48 3.60
N GLN A 25 20.04 -8.29 3.98
CA GLN A 25 20.45 -7.23 3.03
C GLN A 25 21.49 -7.72 1.99
N GLN A 26 21.89 -8.98 2.09
CA GLN A 26 22.80 -9.62 1.15
C GLN A 26 22.18 -9.93 -0.22
N THR A 27 20.88 -9.74 -0.40
CA THR A 27 20.24 -9.86 -1.73
C THR A 27 19.46 -8.59 -2.09
N PRO A 28 20.16 -7.47 -2.34
CA PRO A 28 19.50 -6.21 -2.73
C PRO A 28 18.64 -6.37 -3.98
N ALA A 29 18.99 -7.30 -4.86
CA ALA A 29 18.23 -7.61 -6.07
C ALA A 29 16.85 -8.21 -5.76
N LEU A 30 16.76 -9.18 -4.84
CA LEU A 30 15.47 -9.81 -4.49
C LEU A 30 14.50 -8.78 -3.88
N PHE A 31 14.99 -7.96 -2.94
CA PHE A 31 14.18 -6.89 -2.37
C PHE A 31 13.67 -5.93 -3.45
N LYS A 32 14.55 -5.46 -4.34
CA LYS A 32 14.19 -4.56 -5.44
C LYS A 32 13.06 -5.16 -6.30
N VAL A 33 13.20 -6.43 -6.70
CA VAL A 33 12.20 -7.11 -7.52
C VAL A 33 10.87 -7.24 -6.78
N VAL A 34 10.88 -7.76 -5.55
CA VAL A 34 9.65 -7.97 -4.75
C VAL A 34 8.95 -6.63 -4.49
N TRP A 35 9.70 -5.58 -4.12
CA TRP A 35 9.18 -4.26 -3.86
C TRP A 35 8.56 -3.60 -5.10
N SER A 36 9.25 -3.67 -6.24
CA SER A 36 8.75 -3.15 -7.51
C SER A 36 7.52 -3.92 -7.99
N THR A 37 7.50 -5.24 -7.81
CA THR A 37 6.33 -6.07 -8.17
C THR A 37 5.13 -5.75 -7.30
N ALA A 38 5.33 -5.52 -5.99
CA ALA A 38 4.26 -5.08 -5.09
C ALA A 38 3.67 -3.74 -5.55
N CYS A 39 4.51 -2.77 -5.88
CA CYS A 39 4.11 -1.48 -6.42
C CYS A 39 3.34 -1.62 -7.75
N LEU A 40 3.82 -2.46 -8.65
CA LEU A 40 3.15 -2.73 -9.93
C LEU A 40 1.73 -3.26 -9.72
N PHE A 41 1.53 -4.23 -8.81
CA PHE A 41 0.20 -4.75 -8.51
C PHE A 41 -0.71 -3.72 -7.85
N ALA A 42 -0.17 -2.80 -7.04
CA ALA A 42 -0.92 -1.66 -6.50
C ALA A 42 -1.34 -0.69 -7.61
N ALA A 43 -0.44 -0.38 -8.54
CA ALA A 43 -0.75 0.48 -9.70
C ALA A 43 -1.78 -0.17 -10.63
N VAL A 44 -1.65 -1.48 -10.91
CA VAL A 44 -2.65 -2.25 -11.67
C VAL A 44 -4.00 -2.23 -10.97
N HIS A 45 -4.03 -2.37 -9.63
CA HIS A 45 -5.27 -2.26 -8.86
C HIS A 45 -5.94 -0.89 -9.03
N ALA A 46 -5.17 0.19 -8.91
CA ALA A 46 -5.69 1.54 -9.10
C ALA A 46 -6.18 1.78 -10.55
N TYR A 47 -5.45 1.28 -11.54
CA TYR A 47 -5.85 1.32 -12.93
C TYR A 47 -7.19 0.61 -13.16
N LEU A 48 -7.34 -0.63 -12.68
CA LEU A 48 -8.58 -1.41 -12.79
C LEU A 48 -9.74 -0.75 -12.04
N ALA A 49 -9.49 -0.12 -10.89
CA ALA A 49 -10.51 0.63 -10.19
C ALA A 49 -11.00 1.84 -11.00
N LEU A 50 -10.08 2.58 -11.62
CA LEU A 50 -10.44 3.72 -12.46
C LEU A 50 -11.13 3.29 -13.76
N SER A 51 -10.67 2.22 -14.41
CA SER A 51 -11.25 1.75 -15.69
C SER A 51 -12.58 1.04 -15.50
N ASP A 52 -12.61 0.00 -14.66
CA ASP A 52 -13.73 -0.94 -14.60
C ASP A 52 -14.84 -0.43 -13.67
N VAL A 53 -14.45 0.21 -12.55
CA VAL A 53 -15.44 0.68 -11.55
C VAL A 53 -15.86 2.12 -11.82
N HIS A 54 -14.91 3.00 -12.13
CA HIS A 54 -15.18 4.43 -12.27
C HIS A 54 -15.22 4.93 -13.72
N GLN A 55 -14.96 4.04 -14.73
CA GLN A 55 -15.05 4.37 -16.17
C GLN A 55 -14.29 5.66 -16.52
N TRP A 56 -13.10 5.85 -15.90
CA TRP A 56 -12.25 7.04 -16.02
C TRP A 56 -12.94 8.36 -15.59
N ASN A 57 -14.06 8.27 -14.87
CA ASN A 57 -14.77 9.43 -14.37
C ASN A 57 -14.32 9.75 -12.94
N HIS A 58 -13.55 10.83 -12.80
CA HIS A 58 -13.04 11.27 -11.49
C HIS A 58 -14.17 11.64 -10.53
N GLN A 59 -15.25 12.28 -11.01
CA GLN A 59 -16.39 12.64 -10.18
C GLN A 59 -17.09 11.40 -9.64
N HIS A 60 -17.22 10.35 -10.45
CA HIS A 60 -17.78 9.08 -10.03
C HIS A 60 -16.91 8.43 -8.93
N ALA A 61 -15.56 8.47 -9.07
CA ALA A 61 -14.66 7.98 -8.04
C ALA A 61 -14.78 8.78 -6.74
N PHE A 62 -14.87 10.12 -6.83
CA PHE A 62 -15.05 11.01 -5.69
C PHE A 62 -16.36 10.72 -4.95
N ASP A 63 -17.48 10.62 -5.68
CA ASP A 63 -18.81 10.34 -5.10
C ASP A 63 -18.88 8.94 -4.49
N HIS A 64 -18.24 7.95 -5.14
CA HIS A 64 -18.13 6.60 -4.58
C HIS A 64 -17.42 6.61 -3.22
N ILE A 65 -16.26 7.24 -3.12
CA ILE A 65 -15.50 7.35 -1.85
C ILE A 65 -16.31 8.16 -0.82
N ALA A 66 -17.00 9.22 -1.24
CA ALA A 66 -17.86 10.01 -0.34
C ALA A 66 -18.98 9.17 0.27
N ASN A 67 -19.68 8.38 -0.55
CA ASN A 67 -20.76 7.49 -0.11
C ASN A 67 -20.25 6.37 0.81
N GLU A 68 -19.11 5.75 0.47
CA GLU A 68 -18.50 4.73 1.32
C GLU A 68 -18.04 5.30 2.67
N THR A 69 -17.49 6.51 2.69
CA THR A 69 -17.11 7.17 3.94
C THR A 69 -18.34 7.50 4.79
N GLU A 70 -19.41 7.99 4.18
CA GLU A 70 -20.68 8.24 4.86
C GLU A 70 -21.27 6.96 5.44
N ARG A 71 -21.26 5.86 4.69
CA ARG A 71 -21.75 4.56 5.15
C ARG A 71 -21.00 4.03 6.37
N VAL A 72 -19.67 4.24 6.44
CA VAL A 72 -18.82 3.66 7.48
C VAL A 72 -18.60 4.60 8.65
N LEU A 73 -18.43 5.90 8.40
CA LEU A 73 -18.03 6.90 9.40
C LEU A 73 -19.15 7.89 9.75
N GLY A 74 -20.28 7.87 9.01
CA GLY A 74 -21.44 8.72 9.27
C GLY A 74 -21.30 10.16 8.74
N PHE A 75 -20.25 10.50 7.98
CA PHE A 75 -20.09 11.79 7.32
C PHE A 75 -19.57 11.63 5.90
N ARG A 76 -19.99 12.53 5.00
CA ARG A 76 -19.66 12.49 3.57
C ARG A 76 -18.27 13.10 3.31
N PHE A 77 -17.31 12.29 2.83
CA PHE A 77 -15.94 12.76 2.56
C PHE A 77 -15.34 12.06 1.32
N GLY A 78 -15.41 12.73 0.17
CA GLY A 78 -14.92 12.21 -1.11
C GLY A 78 -13.42 12.45 -1.35
N TYR A 79 -12.78 13.35 -0.61
CA TYR A 79 -11.35 13.69 -0.79
C TYR A 79 -10.40 12.53 -0.53
N GLY A 80 -10.88 11.42 0.04
CA GLY A 80 -10.13 10.17 0.17
C GLY A 80 -9.58 9.63 -1.16
N VAL A 81 -10.21 9.96 -2.28
CA VAL A 81 -9.73 9.57 -3.62
C VAL A 81 -8.34 10.11 -3.92
N TYR A 82 -8.01 11.31 -3.47
CA TYR A 82 -6.68 11.92 -3.68
C TYR A 82 -5.59 11.20 -2.89
N PHE A 83 -5.90 10.66 -1.72
CA PHE A 83 -4.97 9.84 -0.95
C PHE A 83 -4.68 8.52 -1.67
N ASN A 84 -5.65 7.94 -2.38
CA ASN A 84 -5.43 6.76 -3.21
C ASN A 84 -4.49 7.07 -4.40
N TYR A 85 -4.64 8.23 -5.04
CA TYR A 85 -3.72 8.67 -6.10
C TYR A 85 -2.32 8.93 -5.53
N LEU A 86 -2.23 9.63 -4.40
CA LEU A 86 -0.97 9.91 -3.74
C LEU A 86 -0.25 8.62 -3.34
N PHE A 87 -0.97 7.61 -2.85
CA PHE A 87 -0.44 6.29 -2.51
C PHE A 87 0.33 5.66 -3.68
N VAL A 88 -0.26 5.65 -4.87
CA VAL A 88 0.39 5.09 -6.06
C VAL A 88 1.59 5.94 -6.47
N ILE A 89 1.44 7.27 -6.49
CA ILE A 89 2.50 8.20 -6.90
C ILE A 89 3.72 8.10 -5.98
N VAL A 90 3.53 8.13 -4.66
CA VAL A 90 4.66 8.07 -3.73
C VAL A 90 5.34 6.70 -3.74
N TRP A 91 4.59 5.61 -3.97
CA TRP A 91 5.19 4.30 -4.07
C TRP A 91 5.99 4.13 -5.36
N ILE A 92 5.49 4.62 -6.49
CA ILE A 92 6.25 4.66 -7.75
C ILE A 92 7.52 5.51 -7.58
N ALA A 93 7.42 6.68 -6.95
CA ALA A 93 8.58 7.54 -6.68
C ALA A 93 9.63 6.84 -5.80
N ASP A 94 9.20 6.09 -4.78
CA ASP A 94 10.08 5.29 -3.93
C ASP A 94 10.80 4.17 -4.72
N VAL A 95 10.08 3.50 -5.62
CA VAL A 95 10.68 2.49 -6.52
C VAL A 95 11.69 3.13 -7.47
N ILE A 96 11.36 4.27 -8.07
CA ILE A 96 12.30 5.01 -8.94
C ILE A 96 13.56 5.38 -8.15
N TRP A 97 13.41 5.90 -6.92
CA TRP A 97 14.54 6.23 -6.07
C TRP A 97 15.41 5.01 -5.74
N LEU A 98 14.78 3.88 -5.41
CA LEU A 98 15.47 2.61 -5.13
C LEU A 98 16.35 2.13 -6.30
N TRP A 99 15.91 2.36 -7.54
CA TRP A 99 16.64 1.92 -8.73
C TRP A 99 17.67 2.96 -9.21
N SER A 100 17.34 4.25 -9.13
CA SER A 100 18.20 5.33 -9.63
C SER A 100 19.35 5.66 -8.69
N SER A 101 19.15 5.56 -7.37
CA SER A 101 20.14 5.97 -6.37
C SER A 101 20.14 5.03 -5.15
N PRO A 102 20.58 3.77 -5.30
CA PRO A 102 20.50 2.76 -4.24
C PRO A 102 21.20 3.15 -2.94
N GLU A 103 22.34 3.81 -3.03
CA GLU A 103 23.11 4.27 -1.85
C GLU A 103 22.33 5.35 -1.07
N SER A 104 21.78 6.34 -1.77
CA SER A 104 20.95 7.38 -1.16
C SER A 104 19.69 6.77 -0.54
N TYR A 105 19.08 5.78 -1.22
CA TYR A 105 17.91 5.06 -0.70
C TYR A 105 18.22 4.33 0.61
N GLN A 106 19.34 3.64 0.71
CA GLN A 106 19.78 2.94 1.93
C GLN A 106 20.07 3.89 3.08
N ASN A 107 20.60 5.07 2.77
CA ASN A 107 20.97 6.11 3.75
C ASN A 107 19.80 7.06 4.11
N ARG A 108 18.57 6.78 3.62
CA ARG A 108 17.41 7.61 3.96
C ARG A 108 17.13 7.59 5.47
N SER A 109 16.67 8.73 6.00
CA SER A 109 16.38 8.84 7.42
C SER A 109 15.30 7.87 7.88
N ASN A 110 15.42 7.33 9.10
CA ASN A 110 14.41 6.45 9.69
C ASN A 110 13.04 7.14 9.81
N ARG A 111 13.00 8.45 10.00
CA ARG A 111 11.75 9.23 10.06
C ARG A 111 11.01 9.20 8.72
N LEU A 112 11.74 9.43 7.62
CA LEU A 112 11.16 9.40 6.27
C LEU A 112 10.66 7.98 5.95
N SER A 113 11.47 6.96 6.25
CA SER A 113 11.10 5.56 6.04
C SER A 113 9.83 5.20 6.82
N SER A 114 9.76 5.57 8.11
CA SER A 114 8.60 5.30 8.95
C SER A 114 7.35 6.04 8.48
N ALA A 115 7.46 7.31 8.13
CA ALA A 115 6.34 8.09 7.61
C ALA A 115 5.78 7.50 6.31
N PHE A 116 6.66 7.11 5.40
CA PHE A 116 6.30 6.47 4.15
C PHE A 116 5.54 5.15 4.39
N HIS A 117 6.09 4.23 5.20
CA HIS A 117 5.43 2.95 5.48
C HIS A 117 4.12 3.13 6.26
N LEU A 118 4.04 4.06 7.21
CA LEU A 118 2.80 4.40 7.91
C LEU A 118 1.71 4.88 6.95
N PHE A 119 2.07 5.74 6.00
CA PHE A 119 1.13 6.20 4.98
C PHE A 119 0.63 5.06 4.11
N LEU A 120 1.53 4.20 3.60
CA LEU A 120 1.11 3.04 2.79
C LEU A 120 0.19 2.10 3.56
N ILE A 121 0.53 1.77 4.81
CA ILE A 121 -0.28 0.90 5.68
C ILE A 121 -1.64 1.53 5.94
N LEU A 122 -1.71 2.82 6.22
CA LEU A 122 -2.97 3.54 6.46
C LEU A 122 -3.92 3.40 5.28
N ILE A 123 -3.43 3.62 4.05
CA ILE A 123 -4.26 3.49 2.85
C ILE A 123 -4.67 2.04 2.60
N MET A 124 -3.77 1.07 2.81
CA MET A 124 -4.09 -0.35 2.69
C MET A 124 -5.14 -0.79 3.72
N VAL A 125 -5.06 -0.32 4.97
CA VAL A 125 -6.06 -0.61 6.02
C VAL A 125 -7.43 -0.06 5.60
N ASN A 126 -7.48 1.19 5.14
CA ASN A 126 -8.73 1.79 4.67
C ASN A 126 -9.35 0.97 3.54
N GLY A 127 -8.58 0.64 2.51
CA GLY A 127 -9.08 -0.07 1.33
C GLY A 127 -9.40 -1.55 1.58
N ALA A 128 -8.67 -2.23 2.47
CA ALA A 128 -8.81 -3.68 2.68
C ALA A 128 -9.69 -4.06 3.88
N VAL A 129 -9.86 -3.16 4.85
CA VAL A 129 -10.56 -3.47 6.11
C VAL A 129 -11.73 -2.53 6.36
N VAL A 130 -11.50 -1.20 6.29
CA VAL A 130 -12.51 -0.21 6.68
C VAL A 130 -13.66 -0.17 5.69
N PHE A 131 -13.36 -0.11 4.39
CA PHE A 131 -14.33 -0.02 3.31
C PHE A 131 -14.70 -1.36 2.66
N ARG A 132 -14.50 -2.48 3.37
CA ARG A 132 -14.86 -3.82 2.91
C ARG A 132 -15.76 -4.52 3.91
N ASP A 133 -16.67 -5.34 3.37
CA ASP A 133 -17.58 -6.19 4.14
C ASP A 133 -17.35 -7.67 3.79
N GLY A 134 -17.81 -8.56 4.69
CA GLY A 134 -17.75 -10.00 4.49
C GLY A 134 -16.34 -10.61 4.46
N LEU A 135 -16.20 -11.71 3.71
CA LEU A 135 -14.93 -12.48 3.63
C LEU A 135 -13.72 -11.63 3.21
N PRO A 136 -13.81 -10.70 2.23
CA PRO A 136 -12.69 -9.82 1.87
C PRO A 136 -12.14 -9.01 3.04
N ARG A 137 -13.00 -8.54 3.96
CA ARG A 137 -12.57 -7.79 5.15
C ARG A 137 -11.71 -8.65 6.06
N TYR A 138 -12.09 -9.91 6.32
CA TYR A 138 -11.31 -10.81 7.18
C TYR A 138 -9.96 -11.15 6.56
N LEU A 139 -9.89 -11.37 5.25
CA LEU A 139 -8.63 -11.54 4.53
C LEU A 139 -7.75 -10.29 4.65
N GLY A 140 -8.34 -9.10 4.51
CA GLY A 140 -7.65 -7.82 4.71
C GLY A 140 -7.06 -7.71 6.13
N ILE A 141 -7.83 -8.07 7.17
CA ILE A 141 -7.36 -8.06 8.57
C ILE A 141 -6.14 -8.98 8.74
N VAL A 142 -6.18 -10.20 8.19
CA VAL A 142 -5.05 -11.15 8.29
C VAL A 142 -3.79 -10.58 7.63
N VAL A 143 -3.91 -10.01 6.43
CA VAL A 143 -2.78 -9.39 5.72
C VAL A 143 -2.22 -8.21 6.50
N ILE A 144 -3.08 -7.29 6.98
CA ILE A 144 -2.64 -6.11 7.75
C ILE A 144 -2.01 -6.53 9.07
N ALA A 145 -2.57 -7.52 9.77
CA ALA A 145 -1.98 -8.07 10.99
C ALA A 145 -0.57 -8.63 10.72
N SER A 146 -0.39 -9.34 9.60
CA SER A 146 0.93 -9.85 9.17
C SER A 146 1.93 -8.71 8.94
N ILE A 147 1.51 -7.64 8.27
CA ILE A 147 2.33 -6.44 8.04
C ILE A 147 2.75 -5.81 9.38
N LEU A 148 1.79 -5.59 10.29
CA LEU A 148 2.04 -4.95 11.58
C LEU A 148 2.96 -5.80 12.47
N VAL A 149 2.74 -7.13 12.54
CA VAL A 149 3.60 -8.06 13.29
C VAL A 149 5.02 -8.05 12.73
N THR A 150 5.16 -8.12 11.42
CA THR A 150 6.45 -8.06 10.74
C THR A 150 7.16 -6.74 11.06
N TRP A 151 6.48 -5.63 10.94
CA TRP A 151 7.04 -4.31 11.24
C TRP A 151 7.40 -4.14 12.72
N TRP A 152 6.57 -4.64 13.63
CA TRP A 152 6.84 -4.58 15.07
C TRP A 152 8.07 -5.39 15.48
N ARG A 153 8.22 -6.59 14.93
CA ARG A 153 9.41 -7.44 15.15
C ARG A 153 10.70 -6.84 14.60
N CYS A 154 10.59 -5.88 13.74
CA CYS A 154 11.65 -5.25 12.98
C CYS A 154 12.12 -3.92 13.53
N LYS A 155 11.42 -3.36 14.48
CA LYS A 155 11.89 -2.18 15.17
C LYS A 155 13.29 -2.46 15.75
N PRO A 156 14.34 -1.68 15.38
CA PRO A 156 15.60 -1.79 16.07
C PRO A 156 15.35 -1.54 17.57
N SER A 157 15.77 -2.48 18.40
CA SER A 157 15.85 -2.26 19.84
C SER A 157 16.83 -1.11 20.05
N ASN A 158 16.33 0.01 20.56
CA ASN A 158 17.16 1.10 21.04
C ASN A 158 18.13 0.60 22.11
#